data_5a16eced82fa0ddc1d9446acf642b549
#
_entry.id   5a16eced82fa0ddc1d9446acf642b549
#
_cell.length_a   1.000
_cell.length_b   1.000
_cell.length_c   1.000
_cell.angle_alpha   90.00
_cell.angle_beta   90.00
_cell.angle_gamma   90.00
#
_symmetry.space_group_name_H-M   'P 1'
#
loop_
_entity.id
_entity.type
_entity.pdbx_description
1 polymer ?
#
loop_
_entity_poly.entity_id
_entity_poly.type
_entity_poly.pdbx_seq_one_letter_code
_entity_poly.pdbx_strand_id
1 'polypeptide(L)'
;MLKFQNNDTTIIATFEDFILTTYVIIDKLYHRFAPSEVRKRRHVLDAKLSDSEIITIALCGELVGIDSENAWFSFVKKNYRHLFPQLCSRSRFNRTRRALMQTTELLRQKLLSDFPVPISPYCIIDSFPLAVCKFGRARYCKVFRNHGADYGKCPSKKETYFGYKVHASITLEGYITAFEITPVSTDDREGLRDLICLLYTSPSPRD
;
A
#
# COMPACT_ATOMS: atom_id res chain seq x y z
N MET A 1 -8.89 18.85 -3.32
CA MET A 1 -10.13 18.36 -3.95
C MET A 1 -9.70 17.49 -5.15
N LEU A 2 -9.70 16.19 -5.01
CA LEU A 2 -9.33 15.27 -6.07
C LEU A 2 -10.54 15.10 -7.00
N LYS A 3 -10.44 15.61 -8.21
CA LYS A 3 -11.46 15.38 -9.24
C LYS A 3 -11.03 14.18 -10.08
N PHE A 4 -11.67 13.05 -9.89
CA PHE A 4 -11.58 11.94 -10.82
C PHE A 4 -12.66 12.13 -11.90
N GLN A 5 -12.25 12.43 -13.12
CA GLN A 5 -13.15 12.35 -14.28
C GLN A 5 -13.04 10.95 -14.86
N ASN A 6 -13.97 10.08 -14.49
CA ASN A 6 -14.32 8.93 -15.32
C ASN A 6 -15.53 9.33 -16.18
N ASN A 7 -15.67 8.73 -17.35
CA ASN A 7 -16.81 8.92 -18.26
C ASN A 7 -18.17 8.51 -17.66
N ASP A 8 -18.19 7.91 -16.49
CA ASP A 8 -19.35 7.77 -15.61
C ASP A 8 -19.25 8.87 -14.54
N THR A 9 -20.28 9.70 -14.48
CA THR A 9 -20.42 10.94 -13.72
C THR A 9 -20.42 10.75 -12.18
N THR A 10 -19.57 9.91 -11.61
CA THR A 10 -19.43 9.80 -10.16
C THR A 10 -18.51 10.92 -9.64
N ILE A 11 -19.11 12.00 -9.18
CA ILE A 11 -18.39 13.09 -8.52
C ILE A 11 -18.09 12.65 -7.08
N ILE A 12 -16.82 12.44 -6.76
CA ILE A 12 -16.36 12.24 -5.37
C ILE A 12 -16.35 13.62 -4.71
N ALA A 13 -17.42 13.96 -4.00
CA ALA A 13 -17.59 15.24 -3.35
C ALA A 13 -17.10 15.22 -1.90
N THR A 14 -17.22 14.09 -1.22
CA THR A 14 -16.89 13.93 0.20
C THR A 14 -15.88 12.81 0.41
N PHE A 15 -15.26 12.76 1.59
CA PHE A 15 -14.38 11.63 1.94
C PHE A 15 -15.18 10.34 2.13
N GLU A 16 -16.46 10.43 2.46
CA GLU A 16 -17.36 9.28 2.53
C GLU A 16 -17.59 8.66 1.16
N ASP A 17 -17.85 9.48 0.12
CA ASP A 17 -17.96 9.02 -1.27
C ASP A 17 -16.66 8.36 -1.72
N PHE A 18 -15.51 8.89 -1.28
CA PHE A 18 -14.21 8.30 -1.55
C PHE A 18 -14.07 6.90 -0.91
N ILE A 19 -14.47 6.72 0.35
CA ILE A 19 -14.47 5.41 1.04
C ILE A 19 -15.37 4.43 0.27
N LEU A 20 -16.59 4.84 -0.07
CA LEU A 20 -17.54 3.99 -0.77
C LEU A 20 -17.04 3.59 -2.17
N THR A 21 -16.52 4.54 -2.93
CA THR A 21 -15.94 4.27 -4.26
C THR A 21 -14.76 3.31 -4.16
N THR A 22 -13.86 3.56 -3.22
CA THR A 22 -12.71 2.69 -2.97
C THR A 22 -13.17 1.28 -2.59
N TYR A 23 -14.17 1.15 -1.73
CA TYR A 23 -14.73 -0.14 -1.36
C TYR A 23 -15.27 -0.90 -2.58
N VAL A 24 -16.06 -0.27 -3.43
CA VAL A 24 -16.63 -0.90 -4.63
C VAL A 24 -15.54 -1.40 -5.58
N ILE A 25 -14.49 -0.61 -5.78
CA ILE A 25 -13.36 -1.00 -6.63
C ILE A 25 -12.62 -2.20 -6.02
N ILE A 26 -12.26 -2.10 -4.74
CA ILE A 26 -11.53 -3.16 -4.03
C ILE A 26 -12.36 -4.44 -3.95
N ASP A 27 -13.65 -4.36 -3.69
CA ASP A 27 -14.50 -5.52 -3.59
C ASP A 27 -14.61 -6.28 -4.93
N LYS A 28 -14.81 -5.56 -6.03
CA LYS A 28 -14.79 -6.14 -7.39
C LYS A 28 -13.46 -6.85 -7.69
N LEU A 29 -12.33 -6.18 -7.41
CA LEU A 29 -11.00 -6.74 -7.63
C LEU A 29 -10.75 -7.95 -6.71
N TYR A 30 -11.16 -7.88 -5.46
CA TYR A 30 -10.99 -8.95 -4.49
C TYR A 30 -11.76 -10.22 -4.94
N HIS A 31 -13.02 -10.08 -5.33
CA HIS A 31 -13.82 -11.22 -5.80
C HIS A 31 -13.25 -11.85 -7.08
N ARG A 32 -12.66 -11.04 -7.95
CA ARG A 32 -12.09 -11.50 -9.23
C ARG A 32 -10.72 -12.12 -9.09
N PHE A 33 -9.83 -11.54 -8.27
CA PHE A 33 -8.40 -11.86 -8.27
C PHE A 33 -7.84 -12.41 -6.95
N ALA A 34 -8.53 -12.29 -5.82
CA ALA A 34 -8.00 -12.78 -4.56
C ALA A 34 -7.82 -14.31 -4.59
N PRO A 35 -6.66 -14.84 -4.12
CA PRO A 35 -6.39 -16.27 -4.10
C PRO A 35 -7.44 -17.05 -3.31
N SER A 36 -7.72 -18.28 -3.75
CA SER A 36 -8.73 -19.15 -3.12
C SER A 36 -8.37 -19.48 -1.66
N GLU A 37 -7.07 -19.62 -1.37
CA GLU A 37 -6.56 -19.87 -0.02
C GLU A 37 -6.88 -18.71 0.93
N VAL A 38 -6.79 -17.47 0.45
CA VAL A 38 -7.13 -16.28 1.23
C VAL A 38 -8.63 -16.22 1.47
N ARG A 39 -9.46 -16.45 0.43
CA ARG A 39 -10.91 -16.41 0.53
C ARG A 39 -11.51 -17.54 1.39
N LYS A 40 -10.84 -18.71 1.44
CA LYS A 40 -11.28 -19.90 2.19
C LYS A 40 -10.53 -20.10 3.51
N ARG A 41 -9.72 -19.12 3.95
CA ARG A 41 -8.99 -19.26 5.21
C ARG A 41 -9.94 -19.39 6.40
N ARG A 42 -9.46 -20.02 7.46
CA ARG A 42 -10.26 -20.30 8.67
C ARG A 42 -10.88 -19.02 9.24
N HIS A 43 -12.15 -19.08 9.62
CA HIS A 43 -12.94 -17.98 10.22
C HIS A 43 -13.12 -16.73 9.34
N VAL A 44 -13.00 -16.84 8.04
CA VAL A 44 -13.30 -15.73 7.12
C VAL A 44 -14.81 -15.43 7.11
N LEU A 45 -15.65 -16.47 7.07
CA LEU A 45 -17.10 -16.32 7.03
C LEU A 45 -17.70 -15.75 8.32
N ASP A 46 -17.03 -15.98 9.46
CA ASP A 46 -17.43 -15.46 10.79
C ASP A 46 -16.82 -14.08 11.08
N ALA A 47 -16.11 -13.50 10.12
CA ALA A 47 -15.45 -12.21 10.31
C ALA A 47 -16.48 -11.07 10.33
N LYS A 48 -16.37 -10.18 11.31
CA LYS A 48 -17.23 -8.99 11.41
C LYS A 48 -17.06 -8.02 10.24
N LEU A 49 -15.82 -7.86 9.77
CA LEU A 49 -15.48 -7.09 8.58
C LEU A 49 -15.03 -8.05 7.49
N SER A 50 -15.48 -7.81 6.26
CA SER A 50 -14.95 -8.47 5.09
C SER A 50 -13.50 -8.05 4.82
N ASP A 51 -12.80 -8.82 4.01
CA ASP A 51 -11.43 -8.48 3.61
C ASP A 51 -11.39 -7.20 2.79
N SER A 52 -12.39 -6.99 1.93
CA SER A 52 -12.55 -5.77 1.14
C SER A 52 -12.71 -4.53 2.03
N GLU A 53 -13.52 -4.62 3.10
CA GLU A 53 -13.66 -3.52 4.08
C GLU A 53 -12.35 -3.23 4.80
N ILE A 54 -11.60 -4.28 5.21
CA ILE A 54 -10.32 -4.11 5.89
C ILE A 54 -9.29 -3.46 4.97
N ILE A 55 -9.19 -3.87 3.71
CA ILE A 55 -8.30 -3.27 2.72
C ILE A 55 -8.71 -1.82 2.46
N THR A 56 -9.99 -1.54 2.31
CA THR A 56 -10.52 -0.18 2.11
C THR A 56 -10.14 0.75 3.26
N ILE A 57 -10.42 0.33 4.52
CA ILE A 57 -10.06 1.13 5.70
C ILE A 57 -8.54 1.36 5.74
N ALA A 58 -7.72 0.37 5.39
CA ALA A 58 -6.27 0.51 5.39
C ALA A 58 -5.81 1.54 4.35
N LEU A 59 -6.27 1.43 3.09
CA LEU A 59 -5.88 2.33 2.01
C LEU A 59 -6.36 3.77 2.24
N CYS A 60 -7.59 3.95 2.70
CA CYS A 60 -8.11 5.29 3.02
C CYS A 60 -7.31 5.98 4.13
N GLY A 61 -6.73 5.20 5.06
CA GLY A 61 -5.89 5.73 6.13
C GLY A 61 -4.60 6.38 5.66
N GLU A 62 -3.98 5.82 4.63
CA GLU A 62 -2.74 6.36 4.06
C GLU A 62 -2.95 7.75 3.40
N LEU A 63 -4.17 8.03 2.94
CA LEU A 63 -4.50 9.29 2.26
C LEU A 63 -4.88 10.44 3.21
N VAL A 64 -5.27 10.13 4.44
CA VAL A 64 -5.70 11.14 5.42
C VAL A 64 -4.54 11.79 6.17
N GLY A 65 -3.33 11.22 6.06
CA GLY A 65 -2.14 11.72 6.75
C GLY A 65 -2.17 11.50 8.27
N ILE A 66 -2.90 10.49 8.73
CA ILE A 66 -2.90 10.06 10.14
C ILE A 66 -1.92 8.91 10.31
N ASP A 67 -0.67 9.21 10.66
CA ASP A 67 0.43 8.23 10.76
C ASP A 67 0.18 7.09 11.75
N SER A 68 -0.64 7.33 12.78
CA SER A 68 -0.91 6.31 13.81
C SER A 68 -2.10 5.45 13.45
N GLU A 69 -1.90 4.15 13.26
CA GLU A 69 -2.99 3.17 13.07
C GLU A 69 -4.04 3.27 14.19
N ASN A 70 -3.62 3.48 15.43
CA ASN A 70 -4.54 3.62 16.55
C ASN A 70 -5.41 4.88 16.42
N ALA A 71 -4.80 6.01 16.04
CA ALA A 71 -5.53 7.26 15.82
C ALA A 71 -6.48 7.14 14.63
N TRP A 72 -6.02 6.56 13.52
CA TRP A 72 -6.84 6.31 12.34
C TRP A 72 -8.04 5.39 12.65
N PHE A 73 -7.80 4.26 13.29
CA PHE A 73 -8.89 3.34 13.64
C PHE A 73 -9.92 3.98 14.59
N SER A 74 -9.47 4.81 15.54
CA SER A 74 -10.34 5.58 16.42
C SER A 74 -11.14 6.63 15.66
N PHE A 75 -10.53 7.27 14.66
CA PHE A 75 -11.18 8.23 13.78
C PHE A 75 -12.28 7.58 12.94
N VAL A 76 -12.00 6.43 12.32
CA VAL A 76 -13.01 5.63 11.59
C VAL A 76 -14.16 5.22 12.50
N LYS A 77 -13.84 4.73 13.70
CA LYS A 77 -14.85 4.32 14.69
C LYS A 77 -15.76 5.47 15.09
N LYS A 78 -15.24 6.70 15.19
CA LYS A 78 -15.98 7.89 15.61
C LYS A 78 -16.82 8.46 14.47
N ASN A 79 -16.26 8.56 13.25
CA ASN A 79 -16.86 9.35 12.16
C ASN A 79 -17.53 8.49 11.08
N TYR A 80 -17.09 7.24 10.87
CA TYR A 80 -17.54 6.38 9.76
C TYR A 80 -18.09 5.03 10.23
N ARG A 81 -18.53 4.93 11.50
CA ARG A 81 -19.12 3.70 12.03
C ARG A 81 -20.38 3.28 11.28
N HIS A 82 -21.13 4.20 10.72
CA HIS A 82 -22.33 3.93 9.93
C HIS A 82 -21.99 3.20 8.62
N LEU A 83 -20.82 3.43 8.03
CA LEU A 83 -20.32 2.67 6.88
C LEU A 83 -19.81 1.28 7.27
N PHE A 84 -19.32 1.12 8.51
CA PHE A 84 -18.76 -0.12 9.05
C PHE A 84 -19.49 -0.53 10.34
N PRO A 85 -20.78 -0.92 10.28
CA PRO A 85 -21.59 -1.17 11.47
C PRO A 85 -21.04 -2.29 12.34
N GLN A 86 -20.37 -3.27 11.74
CA GLN A 86 -19.76 -4.40 12.43
C GLN A 86 -18.24 -4.22 12.65
N LEU A 87 -17.77 -2.99 12.85
CA LEU A 87 -16.36 -2.70 13.06
C LEU A 87 -15.77 -3.62 14.15
N CYS A 88 -14.73 -4.36 13.81
CA CYS A 88 -14.04 -5.30 14.70
C CYS A 88 -13.15 -4.59 15.72
N SER A 89 -12.46 -5.32 16.60
CA SER A 89 -11.43 -4.74 17.46
C SER A 89 -10.21 -4.31 16.64
N ARG A 90 -9.50 -3.27 17.09
CA ARG A 90 -8.27 -2.79 16.43
C ARG A 90 -7.22 -3.91 16.29
N SER A 91 -7.05 -4.76 17.30
CA SER A 91 -6.11 -5.88 17.24
C SER A 91 -6.48 -6.90 16.16
N ARG A 92 -7.78 -7.15 15.94
CA ARG A 92 -8.25 -8.01 14.84
C ARG A 92 -8.01 -7.35 13.49
N PHE A 93 -8.37 -6.07 13.35
CA PHE A 93 -8.10 -5.27 12.16
C PHE A 93 -6.63 -5.34 11.75
N ASN A 94 -5.70 -5.02 12.68
CA ASN A 94 -4.25 -5.03 12.40
C ASN A 94 -3.76 -6.41 11.96
N ARG A 95 -4.15 -7.48 12.66
CA ARG A 95 -3.75 -8.85 12.26
C ARG A 95 -4.24 -9.22 10.87
N THR A 96 -5.50 -8.92 10.56
CA THR A 96 -6.07 -9.25 9.25
C THR A 96 -5.48 -8.39 8.14
N ARG A 97 -5.29 -7.07 8.36
CA ARG A 97 -4.61 -6.18 7.43
C ARG A 97 -3.22 -6.70 7.05
N ARG A 98 -2.43 -7.12 8.05
CA ARG A 98 -1.09 -7.68 7.82
C ARG A 98 -1.14 -9.00 7.05
N ALA A 99 -2.09 -9.86 7.33
CA ALA A 99 -2.28 -11.10 6.58
C ALA A 99 -2.73 -10.87 5.13
N LEU A 100 -3.39 -9.75 4.84
CA LEU A 100 -3.87 -9.37 3.51
C LEU A 100 -2.85 -8.55 2.71
N MET A 101 -1.65 -8.28 3.23
CA MET A 101 -0.68 -7.38 2.57
C MET A 101 -0.32 -7.85 1.16
N GLN A 102 -0.02 -9.14 0.96
CA GLN A 102 0.27 -9.69 -0.36
C GLN A 102 -0.93 -9.65 -1.30
N THR A 103 -2.13 -9.89 -0.77
CA THR A 103 -3.37 -9.75 -1.56
C THR A 103 -3.59 -8.30 -1.97
N THR A 104 -3.38 -7.35 -1.09
CA THR A 104 -3.49 -5.92 -1.40
C THR A 104 -2.53 -5.51 -2.50
N GLU A 105 -1.29 -6.00 -2.47
CA GLU A 105 -0.30 -5.76 -3.53
C GLU A 105 -0.73 -6.38 -4.86
N LEU A 106 -1.24 -7.61 -4.85
CA LEU A 106 -1.80 -8.24 -6.05
C LEU A 106 -2.95 -7.40 -6.65
N LEU A 107 -3.86 -6.90 -5.80
CA LEU A 107 -4.97 -6.06 -6.27
C LEU A 107 -4.47 -4.74 -6.85
N ARG A 108 -3.43 -4.13 -6.27
CA ARG A 108 -2.78 -2.92 -6.81
C ARG A 108 -2.23 -3.17 -8.21
N GLN A 109 -1.52 -4.28 -8.42
CA GLN A 109 -0.97 -4.65 -9.74
C GLN A 109 -2.09 -4.88 -10.76
N LYS A 110 -3.16 -5.56 -10.36
CA LYS A 110 -4.33 -5.79 -11.24
C LYS A 110 -5.06 -4.49 -11.58
N LEU A 111 -5.19 -3.59 -10.62
CA LEU A 111 -5.75 -2.26 -10.86
C LEU A 111 -4.93 -1.49 -11.90
N LEU A 112 -3.60 -1.51 -11.78
CA LEU A 112 -2.72 -0.85 -12.74
C LEU A 112 -2.83 -1.45 -14.15
N SER A 113 -2.93 -2.79 -14.27
CA SER A 113 -3.07 -3.46 -15.56
C SER A 113 -4.42 -3.20 -16.25
N ASP A 114 -5.48 -3.02 -15.47
CA ASP A 114 -6.83 -2.77 -15.97
C ASP A 114 -7.11 -1.26 -16.20
N PHE A 115 -6.15 -0.39 -15.88
CA PHE A 115 -6.35 1.06 -16.01
C PHE A 115 -6.34 1.46 -17.48
N PRO A 116 -7.37 2.18 -17.98
CA PRO A 116 -7.49 2.54 -19.40
C PRO A 116 -6.56 3.67 -19.84
N VAL A 117 -5.64 4.11 -18.97
CA VAL A 117 -4.68 5.16 -19.29
C VAL A 117 -3.46 4.54 -19.98
N PRO A 118 -3.02 5.06 -21.14
CA PRO A 118 -1.79 4.61 -21.75
C PRO A 118 -0.63 4.88 -20.78
N ILE A 119 -0.09 3.79 -20.20
CA ILE A 119 1.10 3.87 -19.37
C ILE A 119 2.29 4.15 -20.29
N SER A 120 3.00 5.25 -20.04
CA SER A 120 4.22 5.57 -20.76
C SER A 120 5.22 4.40 -20.70
N PRO A 121 5.88 4.06 -21.82
CA PRO A 121 6.97 3.07 -21.78
C PRO A 121 8.20 3.58 -21.01
N TYR A 122 8.24 4.86 -20.68
CA TYR A 122 9.33 5.49 -19.95
C TYR A 122 8.99 5.55 -18.45
N CYS A 123 9.93 5.06 -17.63
CA CYS A 123 9.82 5.14 -16.17
C CYS A 123 11.00 5.91 -15.60
N ILE A 124 10.74 6.67 -14.56
CA ILE A 124 11.75 7.29 -13.71
C ILE A 124 12.00 6.33 -12.56
N ILE A 125 13.27 6.01 -12.30
CA ILE A 125 13.65 5.19 -11.15
C ILE A 125 14.40 6.09 -10.17
N ASP A 126 13.96 6.08 -8.92
CA ASP A 126 14.57 6.84 -7.84
C ASP A 126 14.57 6.02 -6.55
N SER A 127 15.45 6.39 -5.63
CA SER A 127 15.54 5.79 -4.31
C SER A 127 15.27 6.82 -3.22
N PHE A 128 14.58 6.40 -2.16
CA PHE A 128 14.29 7.25 -1.02
C PHE A 128 14.38 6.49 0.32
N PRO A 129 14.67 7.21 1.42
CA PRO A 129 14.79 6.59 2.73
C PRO A 129 13.44 6.14 3.29
N LEU A 130 13.42 4.93 3.86
CA LEU A 130 12.30 4.40 4.64
C LEU A 130 12.73 4.28 6.11
N ALA A 131 12.52 5.33 6.89
CA ALA A 131 12.82 5.32 8.32
C ALA A 131 11.83 4.43 9.08
N VAL A 132 12.33 3.47 9.87
CA VAL A 132 11.49 2.54 10.65
C VAL A 132 11.19 3.04 12.05
N CYS A 133 11.93 4.04 12.52
CA CYS A 133 11.68 4.69 13.81
C CYS A 133 12.34 6.08 13.85
N LYS A 134 11.97 6.89 14.85
CA LYS A 134 12.68 8.15 15.15
C LYS A 134 14.15 7.85 15.45
N PHE A 135 15.08 8.64 14.89
CA PHE A 135 16.51 8.40 14.95
C PHE A 135 17.04 8.13 16.39
N GLY A 136 16.60 8.90 17.38
CA GLY A 136 16.98 8.69 18.78
C GLY A 136 16.57 7.33 19.39
N ARG A 137 15.65 6.61 18.74
CA ARG A 137 15.20 5.27 19.16
C ARG A 137 15.91 4.13 18.41
N ALA A 138 16.71 4.43 17.40
CA ALA A 138 17.36 3.45 16.52
C ALA A 138 18.15 2.39 17.29
N ARG A 139 18.89 2.81 18.34
CA ARG A 139 19.71 1.90 19.17
C ARG A 139 18.89 0.79 19.86
N TYR A 140 17.63 1.03 20.12
CA TYR A 140 16.71 0.07 20.78
C TYR A 140 15.88 -0.76 19.78
N CYS A 141 15.99 -0.46 18.50
CA CYS A 141 15.18 -1.07 17.44
C CYS A 141 15.78 -2.41 16.96
N LYS A 142 15.89 -3.40 17.86
CA LYS A 142 16.55 -4.69 17.61
C LYS A 142 15.89 -5.49 16.49
N VAL A 143 14.54 -5.52 16.44
CA VAL A 143 13.79 -6.32 15.46
C VAL A 143 14.19 -5.95 14.04
N PHE A 144 14.07 -4.67 13.68
CA PHE A 144 14.40 -4.24 12.32
C PHE A 144 15.90 -4.36 12.00
N ARG A 145 16.79 -4.16 12.99
CA ARG A 145 18.22 -4.37 12.83
C ARG A 145 18.55 -5.81 12.46
N ASN A 146 17.90 -6.78 13.10
CA ASN A 146 18.06 -8.20 12.81
C ASN A 146 17.53 -8.59 11.42
N HIS A 147 16.73 -7.72 10.80
CA HIS A 147 16.21 -7.88 9.44
C HIS A 147 16.87 -6.93 8.43
N GLY A 148 18.05 -6.41 8.71
CA GLY A 148 18.86 -5.65 7.75
C GLY A 148 18.65 -4.14 7.76
N ALA A 149 17.87 -3.58 8.70
CA ALA A 149 17.80 -2.13 8.87
C ALA A 149 19.12 -1.58 9.41
N ASP A 150 19.60 -0.48 8.84
CA ASP A 150 20.85 0.18 9.24
C ASP A 150 20.73 1.70 9.14
N TYR A 151 21.81 2.38 9.55
CA TYR A 151 21.91 3.84 9.48
C TYR A 151 22.22 4.29 8.05
N GLY A 152 21.42 5.21 7.54
CA GLY A 152 21.60 5.83 6.24
C GLY A 152 21.63 7.34 6.30
N LYS A 153 22.19 7.95 5.25
CA LYS A 153 22.16 9.40 5.04
C LYS A 153 21.30 9.72 3.82
N CYS A 154 20.44 10.71 3.94
CA CYS A 154 19.71 11.29 2.83
C CYS A 154 20.35 12.64 2.47
N PRO A 155 21.22 12.72 1.44
CA PRO A 155 21.94 13.95 1.11
C PRO A 155 21.02 15.11 0.78
N SER A 156 19.93 14.87 0.05
CA SER A 156 18.94 15.88 -0.36
C SER A 156 18.26 16.55 0.82
N LYS A 157 18.01 15.80 1.91
CA LYS A 157 17.38 16.32 3.13
C LYS A 157 18.39 16.67 4.23
N LYS A 158 19.68 16.36 4.02
CA LYS A 158 20.77 16.50 5.02
C LYS A 158 20.44 15.78 6.34
N GLU A 159 19.74 14.68 6.27
CA GLU A 159 19.27 13.91 7.43
C GLU A 159 19.92 12.53 7.49
N THR A 160 20.13 12.05 8.71
CA THR A 160 20.49 10.67 8.98
C THR A 160 19.24 9.94 9.48
N TYR A 161 18.98 8.75 8.95
CA TYR A 161 17.87 7.92 9.34
C TYR A 161 18.31 6.50 9.72
N PHE A 162 17.43 5.75 10.36
CA PHE A 162 17.60 4.33 10.62
C PHE A 162 16.45 3.56 9.97
N GLY A 163 16.76 2.64 9.06
CA GLY A 163 15.73 1.90 8.30
C GLY A 163 16.28 1.21 7.07
N TYR A 164 15.56 1.38 5.98
CA TYR A 164 15.81 0.78 4.67
C TYR A 164 15.87 1.86 3.59
N LYS A 165 16.25 1.44 2.38
CA LYS A 165 16.12 2.22 1.16
C LYS A 165 15.01 1.61 0.31
N VAL A 166 14.14 2.43 -0.24
CA VAL A 166 13.13 2.01 -1.22
C VAL A 166 13.61 2.47 -2.59
N HIS A 167 13.69 1.54 -3.52
CA HIS A 167 13.83 1.83 -4.95
C HIS A 167 12.46 1.74 -5.57
N ALA A 168 12.03 2.73 -6.33
CA ALA A 168 10.73 2.76 -6.96
C ALA A 168 10.84 3.14 -8.44
N SER A 169 10.06 2.48 -9.27
CA SER A 169 9.85 2.81 -10.67
C SER A 169 8.51 3.52 -10.81
N ILE A 170 8.51 4.72 -11.39
CA ILE A 170 7.36 5.60 -11.49
C ILE A 170 7.21 6.01 -12.95
N THR A 171 6.01 5.91 -13.50
CA THR A 171 5.72 6.40 -14.87
C THR A 171 5.72 7.93 -14.91
N LEU A 172 5.76 8.51 -16.12
CA LEU A 172 5.67 9.96 -16.29
C LEU A 172 4.35 10.54 -15.78
N GLU A 173 3.30 9.71 -15.75
CA GLU A 173 1.98 10.06 -15.22
C GLU A 173 1.90 9.96 -13.69
N GLY A 174 2.98 9.48 -13.02
CA GLY A 174 3.07 9.38 -11.57
C GLY A 174 2.61 8.04 -10.97
N TYR A 175 2.42 7.00 -11.77
CA TYR A 175 2.04 5.68 -11.25
C TYR A 175 3.27 4.88 -10.83
N ILE A 176 3.26 4.32 -9.63
CA ILE A 176 4.30 3.40 -9.15
C ILE A 176 4.05 2.02 -9.78
N THR A 177 4.93 1.63 -10.71
CA THR A 177 4.84 0.34 -11.41
C THR A 177 5.48 -0.80 -10.62
N ALA A 178 6.64 -0.54 -10.02
CA ALA A 178 7.34 -1.50 -9.17
C ALA A 178 8.07 -0.77 -8.04
N PHE A 179 8.32 -1.49 -6.95
CA PHE A 179 9.18 -1.01 -5.87
C PHE A 179 9.88 -2.19 -5.19
N GLU A 180 11.03 -1.90 -4.61
CA GLU A 180 11.80 -2.83 -3.81
C GLU A 180 12.34 -2.16 -2.55
N ILE A 181 12.38 -2.92 -1.45
CA ILE A 181 12.91 -2.45 -0.16
C ILE A 181 14.21 -3.18 0.11
N THR A 182 15.31 -2.44 0.13
CA THR A 182 16.65 -2.99 0.33
C THR A 182 17.30 -2.46 1.61
N PRO A 183 18.33 -3.15 2.13
CA PRO A 183 19.21 -2.56 3.14
C PRO A 183 19.79 -1.24 2.66
N VAL A 184 20.10 -0.32 3.60
CA VAL A 184 20.66 1.00 3.27
C VAL A 184 21.98 0.92 2.50
N SER A 185 22.77 -0.14 2.74
CA SER A 185 24.06 -0.38 2.09
C SER A 185 23.97 -0.78 0.62
N THR A 186 22.79 -1.17 0.14
CA THR A 186 22.58 -1.57 -1.26
C THR A 186 22.83 -0.40 -2.20
N ASP A 187 23.66 -0.61 -3.22
CA ASP A 187 23.91 0.39 -4.27
C ASP A 187 22.65 0.63 -5.10
N ASP A 188 22.43 1.86 -5.56
CA ASP A 188 21.26 2.21 -6.34
C ASP A 188 21.21 1.47 -7.69
N ARG A 189 22.36 1.10 -8.25
CA ARG A 189 22.45 0.30 -9.49
C ARG A 189 22.04 -1.16 -9.27
N GLU A 190 22.31 -1.71 -8.09
CA GLU A 190 21.89 -3.06 -7.72
C GLU A 190 20.38 -3.13 -7.53
N GLY A 191 19.80 -2.20 -6.77
CA GLY A 191 18.35 -2.06 -6.63
C GLY A 191 17.63 -1.83 -7.97
N LEU A 192 18.29 -1.12 -8.91
CA LEU A 192 17.78 -0.94 -10.27
C LEU A 192 17.68 -2.27 -11.04
N ARG A 193 18.69 -3.14 -10.94
CA ARG A 193 18.67 -4.45 -11.63
C ARG A 193 17.52 -5.32 -11.14
N ASP A 194 17.28 -5.33 -9.83
CA ASP A 194 16.22 -6.11 -9.23
C ASP A 194 14.83 -5.59 -9.64
N LEU A 195 14.64 -4.27 -9.69
CA LEU A 195 13.42 -3.64 -10.22
C LEU A 195 13.18 -3.96 -11.70
N ILE A 196 14.21 -3.95 -12.53
CA ILE A 196 14.12 -4.31 -13.94
C ILE A 196 13.72 -5.79 -14.09
N CYS A 197 14.31 -6.69 -13.33
CA CYS A 197 13.92 -8.10 -13.31
C CYS A 197 12.44 -8.26 -12.94
N LEU A 198 11.94 -7.54 -11.94
CA LEU A 198 10.53 -7.57 -11.55
C LEU A 198 9.59 -7.08 -12.66
N LEU A 199 9.98 -6.07 -13.41
CA LEU A 199 9.19 -5.52 -14.53
C LEU A 199 9.14 -6.50 -15.72
N TYR A 200 10.22 -7.22 -16.00
CA TYR A 200 10.30 -8.17 -17.11
C TYR A 200 9.75 -9.56 -16.78
N THR A 201 9.64 -9.93 -15.51
CA THR A 201 9.05 -11.21 -15.07
C THR A 201 7.54 -11.14 -14.82
N SER A 202 6.95 -9.96 -14.85
CA SER A 202 5.49 -9.82 -14.91
C SER A 202 5.00 -10.32 -16.28
N PRO A 203 4.01 -11.25 -16.33
CA PRO A 203 3.46 -11.70 -17.60
C PRO A 203 2.97 -10.50 -18.39
N SER A 204 3.46 -10.40 -19.63
CA SER A 204 3.03 -9.35 -20.56
C SER A 204 1.50 -9.42 -20.73
N PRO A 205 0.80 -8.29 -20.74
CA PRO A 205 -0.67 -8.28 -20.99
C PRO A 205 -1.05 -8.71 -22.42
N ARG A 206 -0.15 -9.31 -23.19
CA ARG A 206 -0.34 -9.68 -24.60
C ARG A 206 -0.26 -11.18 -24.89
N ASP A 207 -0.29 -12.05 -23.87
CA ASP A 207 -0.43 -13.50 -24.05
C ASP A 207 -1.78 -14.00 -23.56
#